data_d191a99aafd632dcbc41fe7a1cb53d78
#
_entry.id   d191a99aafd632dcbc41fe7a1cb53d78
#
_cell.length_a   1.000
_cell.length_b   1.000
_cell.length_c   1.000
_cell.angle_alpha   90.00
_cell.angle_beta   90.00
_cell.angle_gamma   90.00
#
_symmetry.space_group_name_H-M   'P 1'
#
loop_
_entity.id
_entity.type
_entity.pdbx_description
1 polymer ?
#
loop_
_entity_poly.entity_id
_entity_poly.type
_entity_poly.pdbx_seq_one_letter_code
_entity_poly.pdbx_strand_id
1 'polypeptide(L)'
;MSLAPIPSDDPKEQLETAEPESGDPKDERVQLATASQRQLIWMRFRRHKMAMIGLWILILMYFVAALAGFFAPFTTNSAHSTHAYHPPQLPKFSISDGFYVHPSEGRTDIDTLKRVFEEDTSEKVELGFFVKGEPYKLFGVIESDRHFFGPKEMGERFYLFGADRAGADVLSKLIYGSQVSLSIGLVGVAISLVLGLILGGISGYFGGWVDNLIQRFIELIMSIPTLPLWLGLAAAIPPTFGIVPTYLMITVILSLLGWTSLARVIRGRLLQTRDEDFVLAARLDGVSTARIIRRHLLPSFMSHIIATVSLSVPAMILAETSLSFLGLGMRAPAISWGVLLQDAQSVKTVATAPWLLIPGIAVVLAVVAYNFVGDGLRDSADPYGKRSE
;
A
#
# COMPACT_ATOMS: atom_id res chain seq x y z
N MET A 1 -39.36 57.20 28.98
CA MET A 1 -40.08 56.65 27.83
C MET A 1 -39.20 56.88 26.61
N SER A 2 -38.33 55.92 26.29
CA SER A 2 -37.41 55.99 25.14
C SER A 2 -38.03 55.16 24.02
N LEU A 3 -38.35 55.82 22.92
CA LEU A 3 -38.88 55.18 21.72
C LEU A 3 -37.72 54.44 20.96
N ALA A 4 -37.90 53.15 20.72
CA ALA A 4 -37.02 52.37 19.87
C ALA A 4 -37.15 52.82 18.40
N PRO A 5 -36.08 52.82 17.61
CA PRO A 5 -36.12 53.21 16.21
C PRO A 5 -36.89 52.21 15.36
N ILE A 6 -37.67 52.70 14.42
CA ILE A 6 -38.46 51.95 13.44
C ILE A 6 -37.47 51.37 12.41
N PRO A 7 -37.58 50.07 12.04
CA PRO A 7 -36.74 49.49 11.00
C PRO A 7 -37.01 50.13 9.63
N SER A 8 -35.97 50.43 8.86
CA SER A 8 -36.09 50.99 7.50
C SER A 8 -36.59 49.90 6.54
N ASP A 9 -37.58 50.24 5.70
CA ASP A 9 -38.21 49.36 4.72
C ASP A 9 -37.46 49.37 3.35
N ASP A 10 -36.14 49.63 3.36
CA ASP A 10 -35.35 49.61 2.14
C ASP A 10 -34.81 48.19 1.85
N PRO A 11 -35.29 47.55 0.77
CA PRO A 11 -34.87 46.17 0.40
C PRO A 11 -33.37 46.06 0.06
N LYS A 12 -32.66 47.15 -0.16
CA LYS A 12 -31.21 47.16 -0.46
C LYS A 12 -30.35 47.11 0.79
N GLU A 13 -30.80 47.65 1.93
CA GLU A 13 -30.07 47.64 3.18
C GLU A 13 -30.14 46.26 3.88
N GLN A 14 -31.15 45.43 3.57
CA GLN A 14 -31.30 44.08 4.05
C GLN A 14 -30.40 43.05 3.33
N LEU A 15 -29.86 43.38 2.15
CA LEU A 15 -28.97 42.53 1.36
C LEU A 15 -27.49 42.69 1.74
N GLU A 16 -27.08 43.75 2.41
CA GLU A 16 -25.68 44.03 2.73
C GLU A 16 -25.26 43.50 4.13
N THR A 17 -26.21 43.06 4.99
CA THR A 17 -25.90 42.54 6.33
C THR A 17 -26.06 41.03 6.47
N ALA A 18 -26.33 40.31 5.40
CA ALA A 18 -26.34 38.85 5.42
C ALA A 18 -24.91 38.33 5.27
N GLU A 19 -24.22 38.13 6.40
CA GLU A 19 -23.08 37.24 6.43
C GLU A 19 -23.48 35.88 5.82
N PRO A 20 -22.64 35.24 4.97
CA PRO A 20 -22.99 33.95 4.40
C PRO A 20 -23.01 32.91 5.54
N GLU A 21 -24.19 32.56 6.01
CA GLU A 21 -24.39 31.38 6.85
C GLU A 21 -23.90 30.15 6.06
N SER A 22 -22.74 29.65 6.44
CA SER A 22 -22.18 28.41 5.96
C SER A 22 -23.10 27.26 6.36
N GLY A 23 -24.01 26.84 5.46
CA GLY A 23 -24.79 25.64 5.67
C GLY A 23 -26.26 25.65 5.28
N ASP A 24 -26.70 26.46 4.31
CA ASP A 24 -28.07 26.34 3.80
C ASP A 24 -28.27 24.97 3.10
N PRO A 25 -29.23 24.13 3.56
CA PRO A 25 -29.55 22.86 2.93
C PRO A 25 -29.94 22.97 1.45
N LYS A 26 -30.31 24.14 0.99
CA LYS A 26 -30.64 24.43 -0.43
C LYS A 26 -29.37 24.52 -1.27
N ASP A 27 -28.30 25.13 -0.78
CA ASP A 27 -27.00 25.22 -1.48
C ASP A 27 -26.33 23.85 -1.59
N GLU A 28 -26.44 23.00 -0.57
CA GLU A 28 -25.95 21.61 -0.63
C GLU A 28 -26.71 20.80 -1.69
N ARG A 29 -28.00 20.96 -1.81
CA ARG A 29 -28.83 20.30 -2.83
C ARG A 29 -28.52 20.80 -4.26
N VAL A 30 -28.27 22.07 -4.44
CA VAL A 30 -27.87 22.65 -5.74
C VAL A 30 -26.47 22.20 -6.11
N GLN A 31 -25.53 22.17 -5.19
CA GLN A 31 -24.19 21.63 -5.40
C GLN A 31 -24.19 20.13 -5.75
N LEU A 32 -25.06 19.34 -5.11
CA LEU A 32 -25.25 17.93 -5.43
C LEU A 32 -25.87 17.70 -6.82
N ALA A 33 -26.79 18.57 -7.25
CA ALA A 33 -27.44 18.46 -8.55
C ALA A 33 -26.53 18.85 -9.73
N THR A 34 -25.54 19.73 -9.48
CA THR A 34 -24.59 20.21 -10.49
C THR A 34 -23.23 19.51 -10.45
N ALA A 35 -22.98 18.70 -9.41
CA ALA A 35 -21.70 18.03 -9.21
C ALA A 35 -21.44 16.94 -10.26
N SER A 36 -20.22 16.88 -10.78
CA SER A 36 -19.80 15.76 -11.62
C SER A 36 -19.80 14.44 -10.84
N GLN A 37 -19.97 13.32 -11.56
CA GLN A 37 -19.96 11.98 -10.93
C GLN A 37 -18.73 11.74 -10.03
N ARG A 38 -17.56 12.25 -10.45
CA ARG A 38 -16.30 12.14 -9.65
C ARG A 38 -16.37 12.93 -8.35
N GLN A 39 -16.96 14.12 -8.37
CA GLN A 39 -17.18 14.95 -7.17
C GLN A 39 -18.14 14.28 -6.19
N LEU A 40 -19.22 13.68 -6.70
CA LEU A 40 -20.18 12.94 -5.87
C LEU A 40 -19.52 11.73 -5.18
N ILE A 41 -18.73 10.93 -5.92
CA ILE A 41 -17.99 9.81 -5.34
C ILE A 41 -17.03 10.30 -4.25
N TRP A 42 -16.27 11.36 -4.52
CA TRP A 42 -15.33 11.92 -3.55
C TRP A 42 -16.00 12.46 -2.28
N MET A 43 -17.13 13.16 -2.43
CA MET A 43 -17.90 13.66 -1.28
C MET A 43 -18.43 12.52 -0.41
N ARG A 44 -18.97 11.44 -1.03
CA ARG A 44 -19.43 10.25 -0.31
C ARG A 44 -18.28 9.52 0.37
N PHE A 45 -17.16 9.33 -0.33
CA PHE A 45 -15.96 8.69 0.20
C PHE A 45 -15.43 9.42 1.46
N ARG A 46 -15.37 10.75 1.43
CA ARG A 46 -14.93 11.54 2.61
C ARG A 46 -15.85 11.41 3.83
N ARG A 47 -17.10 11.03 3.63
CA ARG A 47 -18.05 10.77 4.73
C ARG A 47 -17.85 9.38 5.35
N HIS A 48 -17.18 8.47 4.65
CA HIS A 48 -16.90 7.12 5.15
C HIS A 48 -15.67 7.11 6.07
N LYS A 49 -15.90 7.15 7.39
CA LYS A 49 -14.82 7.31 8.40
C LYS A 49 -13.71 6.26 8.28
N MET A 50 -14.07 4.96 8.12
CA MET A 50 -13.08 3.88 8.04
C MET A 50 -12.23 4.00 6.77
N ALA A 51 -12.83 4.37 5.63
CA ALA A 51 -12.11 4.60 4.39
C ALA A 51 -11.11 5.77 4.52
N MET A 52 -11.49 6.84 5.19
CA MET A 52 -10.58 7.97 5.46
C MET A 52 -9.43 7.58 6.38
N ILE A 53 -9.68 6.79 7.43
CA ILE A 53 -8.61 6.24 8.29
C ILE A 53 -7.66 5.38 7.45
N GLY A 54 -8.20 4.44 6.66
CA GLY A 54 -7.39 3.61 5.77
C GLY A 54 -6.57 4.42 4.78
N LEU A 55 -7.16 5.46 4.18
CA LEU A 55 -6.47 6.36 3.25
C LEU A 55 -5.28 7.07 3.92
N TRP A 56 -5.48 7.62 5.13
CA TRP A 56 -4.39 8.29 5.87
C TRP A 56 -3.27 7.32 6.26
N ILE A 57 -3.63 6.08 6.67
CA ILE A 57 -2.63 5.04 6.95
C ILE A 57 -1.82 4.73 5.68
N LEU A 58 -2.48 4.53 4.53
CA LEU A 58 -1.78 4.27 3.28
C LEU A 58 -0.90 5.45 2.84
N ILE A 59 -1.41 6.68 2.93
CA ILE A 59 -0.62 7.88 2.62
C ILE A 59 0.64 7.92 3.48
N LEU A 60 0.52 7.68 4.79
CA LEU A 60 1.65 7.64 5.70
C LEU A 60 2.63 6.51 5.33
N MET A 61 2.13 5.30 5.05
CA MET A 61 2.98 4.16 4.67
C MET A 61 3.74 4.43 3.37
N TYR A 62 3.08 4.97 2.34
CA TYR A 62 3.75 5.34 1.09
C TYR A 62 4.71 6.53 1.25
N PHE A 63 4.38 7.48 2.11
CA PHE A 63 5.26 8.60 2.43
C PHE A 63 6.54 8.10 3.11
N VAL A 64 6.42 7.23 4.11
CA VAL A 64 7.56 6.61 4.78
C VAL A 64 8.36 5.74 3.81
N ALA A 65 7.70 4.95 2.96
CA ALA A 65 8.36 4.14 1.94
C ALA A 65 9.13 5.00 0.93
N ALA A 66 8.53 6.09 0.44
CA ALA A 66 9.19 7.00 -0.50
C ALA A 66 10.45 7.65 0.08
N LEU A 67 10.43 7.97 1.37
CA LEU A 67 11.52 8.61 2.10
C LEU A 67 12.25 7.60 3.02
N ALA A 68 12.34 6.33 2.61
CA ALA A 68 12.86 5.26 3.47
C ALA A 68 14.26 5.55 4.01
N GLY A 69 15.18 6.08 3.19
CA GLY A 69 16.52 6.42 3.65
C GLY A 69 16.54 7.49 4.74
N PHE A 70 15.56 8.40 4.74
CA PHE A 70 15.43 9.43 5.78
C PHE A 70 14.82 8.88 7.07
N PHE A 71 13.78 8.05 6.98
CA PHE A 71 13.10 7.52 8.16
C PHE A 71 13.81 6.31 8.79
N ALA A 72 14.59 5.55 8.02
CA ALA A 72 15.36 4.43 8.54
C ALA A 72 16.59 4.96 9.31
N PRO A 73 16.80 4.51 10.56
CA PRO A 73 17.97 4.90 11.34
C PRO A 73 19.31 4.47 10.73
N PHE A 74 19.31 3.32 10.03
CA PHE A 74 20.50 2.71 9.43
C PHE A 74 20.26 2.33 7.98
N THR A 75 21.34 2.18 7.20
CA THR A 75 21.25 1.72 5.82
C THR A 75 21.04 0.20 5.73
N THR A 76 20.66 -0.28 4.55
CA THR A 76 20.39 -1.71 4.32
C THR A 76 21.62 -2.61 4.46
N ASN A 77 22.82 -2.06 4.34
CA ASN A 77 24.10 -2.77 4.44
C ASN A 77 24.68 -2.78 5.86
N SER A 78 24.02 -2.12 6.79
CA SER A 78 24.45 -1.92 8.16
C SER A 78 24.06 -3.13 9.01
N ALA A 79 24.86 -4.19 8.95
CA ALA A 79 24.66 -5.41 9.75
C ALA A 79 25.90 -5.72 10.59
N HIS A 80 25.70 -6.08 11.86
CA HIS A 80 26.76 -6.49 12.78
C HIS A 80 26.46 -7.85 13.40
N SER A 81 27.20 -8.86 12.98
CA SER A 81 27.02 -10.24 13.44
C SER A 81 27.12 -10.41 14.98
N THR A 82 27.83 -9.50 15.65
CA THR A 82 27.90 -9.43 17.11
C THR A 82 26.55 -9.13 17.78
N HIS A 83 25.61 -8.51 17.04
CA HIS A 83 24.28 -8.16 17.53
C HIS A 83 23.17 -9.02 16.90
N ALA A 84 23.51 -10.22 16.36
CA ALA A 84 22.52 -11.15 15.82
C ALA A 84 21.44 -11.48 16.86
N TYR A 85 20.17 -11.29 16.48
CA TYR A 85 19.00 -11.46 17.35
C TYR A 85 19.02 -10.58 18.61
N HIS A 86 19.57 -9.38 18.52
CA HIS A 86 19.51 -8.40 19.60
C HIS A 86 18.05 -8.05 19.93
N PRO A 87 17.64 -8.06 21.22
CA PRO A 87 16.28 -7.73 21.61
C PRO A 87 15.96 -6.24 21.35
N PRO A 88 14.67 -5.86 21.25
CA PRO A 88 14.26 -4.46 21.16
C PRO A 88 14.74 -3.63 22.34
N GLN A 89 15.27 -2.44 22.07
CA GLN A 89 15.69 -1.45 23.06
C GLN A 89 14.67 -0.31 23.12
N LEU A 90 14.08 -0.09 24.27
CA LEU A 90 13.18 1.03 24.49
C LEU A 90 13.99 2.27 24.88
N PRO A 91 13.91 3.38 24.13
CA PRO A 91 14.57 4.62 24.51
C PRO A 91 14.10 5.11 25.87
N LYS A 92 15.05 5.43 26.73
CA LYS A 92 14.83 6.08 28.04
C LYS A 92 14.94 7.59 27.84
N PHE A 93 14.27 8.37 28.68
CA PHE A 93 14.33 9.83 28.61
C PHE A 93 14.87 10.39 29.92
N SER A 94 15.87 11.28 29.83
CA SER A 94 16.38 12.07 30.93
C SER A 94 16.35 13.56 30.57
N ILE A 95 16.13 14.42 31.58
CA ILE A 95 16.11 15.87 31.36
C ILE A 95 17.50 16.39 30.97
N SER A 96 18.57 15.71 31.44
CA SER A 96 19.97 16.11 31.11
C SER A 96 20.43 15.62 29.75
N ASP A 97 20.06 14.38 29.36
CA ASP A 97 20.67 13.69 28.21
C ASP A 97 19.68 13.52 27.04
N GLY A 98 18.38 13.86 27.26
CA GLY A 98 17.32 13.64 26.28
C GLY A 98 16.95 12.17 26.14
N PHE A 99 16.75 11.70 24.88
CA PHE A 99 16.53 10.28 24.60
C PHE A 99 17.84 9.53 24.54
N TYR A 100 17.93 8.38 25.19
CA TYR A 100 19.12 7.53 25.18
C TYR A 100 18.75 6.05 25.33
N VAL A 101 19.64 5.17 24.94
CA VAL A 101 19.62 3.74 25.26
C VAL A 101 20.94 3.34 25.91
N HIS A 102 20.96 2.25 26.66
CA HIS A 102 22.20 1.66 27.11
C HIS A 102 22.72 0.69 26.04
N PRO A 103 24.01 0.76 25.67
CA PRO A 103 24.58 -0.25 24.81
C PRO A 103 24.49 -1.63 25.47
N SER A 104 24.44 -2.67 24.68
CA SER A 104 24.37 -4.02 25.23
C SER A 104 25.32 -4.94 24.47
N GLU A 105 26.07 -5.72 25.23
CA GLU A 105 26.98 -6.71 24.69
C GLU A 105 26.37 -8.10 24.68
N GLY A 106 26.50 -8.78 23.55
CA GLY A 106 26.00 -10.14 23.40
C GLY A 106 26.98 -11.16 23.95
N ARG A 107 26.60 -11.87 25.02
CA ARG A 107 27.36 -12.99 25.59
C ARG A 107 26.65 -14.31 25.26
N THR A 108 27.43 -15.32 24.89
CA THR A 108 26.88 -16.67 24.74
C THR A 108 26.88 -17.36 26.11
N ASP A 109 25.72 -17.68 26.60
CA ASP A 109 25.55 -18.53 27.81
C ASP A 109 26.07 -19.94 27.50
N ILE A 110 27.03 -20.39 28.28
CA ILE A 110 27.75 -21.66 28.07
C ILE A 110 26.82 -22.87 28.31
N ASP A 111 25.85 -22.72 29.20
CA ASP A 111 24.97 -23.84 29.62
C ASP A 111 23.80 -24.02 28.61
N THR A 112 23.26 -22.93 28.13
CA THR A 112 22.09 -22.93 27.23
C THR A 112 22.44 -22.75 25.75
N LEU A 113 23.69 -22.38 25.46
CA LEU A 113 24.17 -21.95 24.12
C LEU A 113 23.32 -20.84 23.51
N LYS A 114 22.57 -20.12 24.35
CA LYS A 114 21.77 -18.97 23.91
C LYS A 114 22.60 -17.70 24.02
N ARG A 115 22.36 -16.78 23.10
CA ARG A 115 22.92 -15.46 23.18
C ARG A 115 22.07 -14.60 24.13
N VAL A 116 22.69 -14.11 25.17
CA VAL A 116 22.08 -13.22 26.17
C VAL A 116 22.74 -11.84 25.99
N PHE A 117 21.94 -10.79 26.03
CA PHE A 117 22.41 -9.42 25.94
C PHE A 117 22.31 -8.77 27.31
N GLU A 118 23.42 -8.26 27.80
CA GLU A 118 23.50 -7.55 29.07
C GLU A 118 23.65 -6.05 28.77
N GLU A 119 22.76 -5.21 29.34
CA GLU A 119 22.85 -3.74 29.19
C GLU A 119 24.04 -3.21 30.01
N ASP A 120 24.93 -2.47 29.35
CA ASP A 120 25.95 -1.70 30.05
C ASP A 120 25.38 -0.37 30.52
N THR A 121 25.01 -0.32 31.78
CA THR A 121 24.42 0.89 32.39
C THR A 121 25.43 2.00 32.65
N SER A 122 26.72 1.75 32.46
CA SER A 122 27.80 2.75 32.63
C SER A 122 27.91 3.68 31.40
N GLU A 123 27.50 3.19 30.23
CA GLU A 123 27.54 3.93 28.99
C GLU A 123 26.13 4.29 28.51
N LYS A 124 26.02 5.38 27.74
CA LYS A 124 24.76 5.83 27.14
C LYS A 124 24.98 6.17 25.67
N VAL A 125 24.13 5.62 24.82
CA VAL A 125 24.01 6.02 23.42
C VAL A 125 22.92 7.08 23.34
N GLU A 126 23.32 8.33 23.11
CA GLU A 126 22.37 9.43 22.96
C GLU A 126 21.64 9.37 21.62
N LEU A 127 20.32 9.50 21.68
CA LEU A 127 19.45 9.51 20.50
C LEU A 127 18.94 10.92 20.23
N GLY A 128 18.74 11.23 18.96
CA GLY A 128 18.25 12.55 18.55
C GLY A 128 17.39 12.48 17.30
N PHE A 129 16.76 13.62 17.00
CA PHE A 129 16.05 13.83 15.74
C PHE A 129 16.95 14.57 14.76
N PHE A 130 16.78 14.28 13.46
CA PHE A 130 17.55 14.89 12.36
C PHE A 130 19.07 14.70 12.49
N VAL A 131 19.45 13.52 12.96
CA VAL A 131 20.87 13.17 13.21
C VAL A 131 21.62 12.92 11.90
N LYS A 132 22.95 13.07 11.98
CA LYS A 132 23.86 12.69 10.91
C LYS A 132 24.26 11.23 11.08
N GLY A 133 24.03 10.42 10.04
CA GLY A 133 24.28 8.97 10.08
C GLY A 133 24.97 8.46 8.82
N GLU A 134 24.70 7.20 8.47
CA GLU A 134 25.27 6.57 7.29
C GLU A 134 24.73 7.23 5.98
N PRO A 135 25.59 7.48 4.97
CA PRO A 135 25.14 8.10 3.73
C PRO A 135 24.21 7.17 2.94
N TYR A 136 23.15 7.73 2.40
CA TYR A 136 22.17 7.03 1.54
C TYR A 136 21.83 7.87 0.31
N LYS A 137 21.21 7.23 -0.69
CA LYS A 137 20.72 7.90 -1.90
C LYS A 137 19.20 7.90 -1.91
N LEU A 138 18.61 9.07 -1.72
CA LEU A 138 17.16 9.23 -1.85
C LEU A 138 16.78 9.15 -3.33
N PHE A 139 15.80 8.30 -3.67
CA PHE A 139 15.41 7.97 -5.06
C PHE A 139 16.58 7.55 -5.97
N GLY A 140 17.68 7.07 -5.40
CA GLY A 140 18.86 6.66 -6.15
C GLY A 140 19.71 7.82 -6.72
N VAL A 141 19.32 9.09 -6.49
CA VAL A 141 19.94 10.29 -7.11
C VAL A 141 20.45 11.28 -6.08
N ILE A 142 19.68 11.59 -5.05
CA ILE A 142 20.02 12.64 -4.06
C ILE A 142 20.79 11.99 -2.91
N GLU A 143 22.06 12.35 -2.76
CA GLU A 143 22.87 11.92 -1.61
C GLU A 143 22.51 12.71 -0.36
N SER A 144 22.28 12.01 0.75
CA SER A 144 22.04 12.58 2.07
C SER A 144 22.61 11.68 3.16
N ASP A 145 22.97 12.29 4.28
CA ASP A 145 23.45 11.61 5.50
C ASP A 145 22.57 11.93 6.72
N ARG A 146 21.39 12.55 6.49
CA ARG A 146 20.47 12.95 7.56
C ARG A 146 19.35 11.91 7.72
N HIS A 147 19.23 11.39 8.95
CA HIS A 147 18.17 10.48 9.34
C HIS A 147 17.19 11.17 10.29
N PHE A 148 15.92 10.80 10.21
CA PHE A 148 14.86 11.39 11.04
C PHE A 148 15.11 11.16 12.53
N PHE A 149 15.54 9.94 12.91
CA PHE A 149 15.82 9.57 14.28
C PHE A 149 16.97 8.54 14.32
N GLY A 150 17.89 8.69 15.25
CA GLY A 150 19.03 7.79 15.37
C GLY A 150 20.02 8.21 16.44
N PRO A 151 21.17 7.53 16.55
CA PRO A 151 22.25 7.90 17.43
C PRO A 151 22.83 9.27 17.03
N LYS A 152 23.21 10.08 18.01
CA LYS A 152 23.86 11.38 17.75
C LYS A 152 25.30 11.21 17.28
N GLU A 153 26.00 10.19 17.80
CA GLU A 153 27.37 9.89 17.42
C GLU A 153 27.43 8.83 16.30
N MET A 154 28.30 9.08 15.32
CA MET A 154 28.52 8.11 14.25
C MET A 154 29.20 6.85 14.77
N GLY A 155 28.66 5.70 14.38
CA GLY A 155 29.18 4.39 14.77
C GLY A 155 28.44 3.75 15.95
N GLU A 156 27.72 4.55 16.73
CA GLU A 156 26.82 4.03 17.76
C GLU A 156 25.61 3.35 17.14
N ARG A 157 25.02 2.41 17.89
CA ARG A 157 23.87 1.62 17.43
C ARG A 157 22.80 1.51 18.48
N PHE A 158 21.58 1.44 18.01
CA PHE A 158 20.42 1.06 18.81
C PHE A 158 19.46 0.23 17.98
N TYR A 159 18.63 -0.54 18.62
CA TYR A 159 17.72 -1.50 17.99
C TYR A 159 16.30 -1.35 18.52
N LEU A 160 15.55 -0.35 18.01
CA LEU A 160 14.21 -0.05 18.52
C LEU A 160 13.26 -1.26 18.41
N PHE A 161 13.31 -1.98 17.29
CA PHE A 161 12.54 -3.20 17.05
C PHE A 161 13.41 -4.46 17.07
N GLY A 162 14.59 -4.38 17.69
CA GLY A 162 15.54 -5.49 17.73
C GLY A 162 16.30 -5.66 16.42
N ALA A 163 17.13 -6.70 16.39
CA ALA A 163 17.93 -7.07 15.22
C ALA A 163 17.53 -8.45 14.68
N ASP A 164 17.83 -8.65 13.38
CA ASP A 164 17.64 -9.92 12.70
C ASP A 164 18.82 -10.89 12.91
N ARG A 165 18.81 -12.03 12.22
CA ARG A 165 19.87 -13.05 12.29
C ARG A 165 21.24 -12.54 11.86
N ALA A 166 21.32 -11.50 11.03
CA ALA A 166 22.57 -10.90 10.59
C ALA A 166 23.03 -9.75 11.50
N GLY A 167 22.22 -9.37 12.50
CA GLY A 167 22.45 -8.23 13.37
C GLY A 167 22.14 -6.89 12.69
N ALA A 168 21.25 -6.90 11.70
CA ALA A 168 20.75 -5.69 11.07
C ALA A 168 19.47 -5.21 11.77
N ASP A 169 19.30 -3.90 11.88
CA ASP A 169 18.15 -3.28 12.54
C ASP A 169 16.82 -3.60 11.82
N VAL A 170 15.88 -4.17 12.58
CA VAL A 170 14.58 -4.60 12.06
C VAL A 170 13.72 -3.39 11.65
N LEU A 171 13.78 -2.27 12.36
CA LEU A 171 13.03 -1.05 12.00
C LEU A 171 13.49 -0.52 10.65
N SER A 172 14.80 -0.37 10.43
CA SER A 172 15.35 0.10 9.16
C SER A 172 14.94 -0.84 8.01
N LYS A 173 15.08 -2.14 8.19
CA LYS A 173 14.66 -3.13 7.20
C LYS A 173 13.15 -3.12 6.94
N LEU A 174 12.33 -2.91 7.96
CA LEU A 174 10.88 -2.78 7.84
C LEU A 174 10.51 -1.60 6.93
N ILE A 175 11.17 -0.45 7.14
CA ILE A 175 10.97 0.76 6.35
C ILE A 175 11.43 0.56 4.91
N TYR A 176 12.63 0.04 4.66
CA TYR A 176 13.11 -0.26 3.31
C TYR A 176 12.27 -1.35 2.63
N GLY A 177 11.85 -2.37 3.37
CA GLY A 177 11.00 -3.45 2.87
C GLY A 177 9.64 -2.97 2.37
N SER A 178 9.12 -1.86 2.93
CA SER A 178 7.87 -1.25 2.48
C SER A 178 7.95 -0.76 1.04
N GLN A 179 9.12 -0.31 0.55
CA GLN A 179 9.30 0.11 -0.85
C GLN A 179 8.99 -1.03 -1.82
N VAL A 180 9.51 -2.22 -1.54
CA VAL A 180 9.30 -3.40 -2.37
C VAL A 180 7.88 -3.92 -2.23
N SER A 181 7.42 -4.19 -1.01
CA SER A 181 6.12 -4.83 -0.78
C SER A 181 4.94 -3.97 -1.22
N LEU A 182 4.97 -2.64 -0.98
CA LEU A 182 3.91 -1.75 -1.44
C LEU A 182 3.96 -1.49 -2.96
N SER A 183 5.16 -1.39 -3.54
CA SER A 183 5.30 -1.14 -4.98
C SER A 183 4.88 -2.35 -5.82
N ILE A 184 5.20 -3.58 -5.40
CA ILE A 184 4.73 -4.81 -6.10
C ILE A 184 3.21 -4.84 -6.15
N GLY A 185 2.53 -4.46 -5.05
CA GLY A 185 1.07 -4.38 -5.01
C GLY A 185 0.51 -3.46 -6.09
N LEU A 186 1.05 -2.24 -6.19
CA LEU A 186 0.58 -1.24 -7.17
C LEU A 186 0.96 -1.62 -8.61
N VAL A 187 2.23 -1.95 -8.85
CA VAL A 187 2.74 -2.27 -10.20
C VAL A 187 2.07 -3.54 -10.73
N GLY A 188 1.95 -4.57 -9.89
CA GLY A 188 1.31 -5.82 -10.27
C GLY A 188 -0.16 -5.65 -10.62
N VAL A 189 -0.89 -4.87 -9.84
CA VAL A 189 -2.30 -4.54 -10.15
C VAL A 189 -2.42 -3.68 -11.39
N ALA A 190 -1.49 -2.73 -11.62
CA ALA A 190 -1.49 -1.92 -12.84
C ALA A 190 -1.30 -2.78 -14.10
N ILE A 191 -0.36 -3.74 -14.08
CA ILE A 191 -0.17 -4.70 -15.18
C ILE A 191 -1.43 -5.55 -15.37
N SER A 192 -1.99 -6.10 -14.28
CA SER A 192 -3.23 -6.89 -14.32
C SER A 192 -4.41 -6.08 -14.86
N LEU A 193 -4.51 -4.79 -14.50
CA LEU A 193 -5.55 -3.90 -15.00
C LEU A 193 -5.43 -3.68 -16.52
N VAL A 194 -4.23 -3.40 -17.01
CA VAL A 194 -3.99 -3.22 -18.46
C VAL A 194 -4.36 -4.47 -19.24
N LEU A 195 -3.89 -5.63 -18.80
CA LEU A 195 -4.24 -6.93 -19.44
C LEU A 195 -5.74 -7.21 -19.34
N GLY A 196 -6.34 -6.98 -18.18
CA GLY A 196 -7.76 -7.16 -17.94
C GLY A 196 -8.63 -6.25 -18.81
N LEU A 197 -8.24 -4.97 -18.96
CA LEU A 197 -8.93 -4.01 -19.84
C LEU A 197 -8.85 -4.42 -21.31
N ILE A 198 -7.68 -4.83 -21.78
CA ILE A 198 -7.47 -5.22 -23.18
C ILE A 198 -8.24 -6.53 -23.47
N LEU A 199 -7.93 -7.59 -22.73
CA LEU A 199 -8.49 -8.92 -23.02
C LEU A 199 -9.99 -9.02 -22.63
N GLY A 200 -10.39 -8.45 -21.51
CA GLY A 200 -11.79 -8.36 -21.11
C GLY A 200 -12.58 -7.43 -22.04
N GLY A 201 -11.94 -6.34 -22.50
CA GLY A 201 -12.52 -5.43 -23.48
C GLY A 201 -12.79 -6.10 -24.82
N ILE A 202 -11.81 -6.82 -25.36
CA ILE A 202 -11.94 -7.58 -26.62
C ILE A 202 -13.01 -8.66 -26.45
N SER A 203 -12.93 -9.47 -25.39
CA SER A 203 -13.87 -10.56 -25.11
C SER A 203 -15.31 -10.05 -25.01
N GLY A 204 -15.56 -9.02 -24.19
CA GLY A 204 -16.91 -8.51 -23.94
C GLY A 204 -17.50 -7.73 -25.14
N TYR A 205 -16.70 -7.05 -25.95
CA TYR A 205 -17.20 -6.28 -27.08
C TYR A 205 -17.48 -7.16 -28.31
N PHE A 206 -16.52 -7.99 -28.73
CA PHE A 206 -16.67 -8.80 -29.93
C PHE A 206 -17.59 -10.01 -29.71
N GLY A 207 -17.53 -10.65 -28.54
CA GLY A 207 -18.34 -11.85 -28.27
C GLY A 207 -17.95 -13.04 -29.17
N GLY A 208 -18.87 -14.00 -29.32
CA GLY A 208 -18.76 -15.14 -30.23
C GLY A 208 -17.52 -16.00 -29.98
N TRP A 209 -16.79 -16.38 -31.07
CA TRP A 209 -15.65 -17.28 -30.96
C TRP A 209 -14.43 -16.64 -30.27
N VAL A 210 -14.25 -15.31 -30.41
CA VAL A 210 -13.17 -14.56 -29.74
C VAL A 210 -13.36 -14.61 -28.23
N ASP A 211 -14.58 -14.36 -27.78
CA ASP A 211 -14.95 -14.47 -26.37
C ASP A 211 -14.69 -15.90 -25.86
N ASN A 212 -15.20 -16.92 -26.58
CA ASN A 212 -15.01 -18.31 -26.20
C ASN A 212 -13.51 -18.67 -26.07
N LEU A 213 -12.68 -18.24 -27.01
CA LEU A 213 -11.24 -18.51 -26.96
C LEU A 213 -10.59 -17.89 -25.71
N ILE A 214 -10.86 -16.61 -25.45
CA ILE A 214 -10.30 -15.90 -24.28
C ILE A 214 -10.81 -16.52 -22.98
N GLN A 215 -12.11 -16.87 -22.90
CA GLN A 215 -12.66 -17.51 -21.70
C GLN A 215 -12.08 -18.91 -21.47
N ARG A 216 -11.87 -19.73 -22.52
CA ARG A 216 -11.16 -21.03 -22.39
C ARG A 216 -9.75 -20.88 -21.88
N PHE A 217 -9.03 -19.86 -22.34
CA PHE A 217 -7.69 -19.55 -21.83
C PHE A 217 -7.69 -19.13 -20.36
N ILE A 218 -8.66 -18.29 -19.97
CA ILE A 218 -8.86 -17.90 -18.56
C ILE A 218 -9.20 -19.12 -17.71
N GLU A 219 -10.11 -19.98 -18.16
CA GLU A 219 -10.50 -21.21 -17.46
C GLU A 219 -9.32 -22.16 -17.28
N LEU A 220 -8.48 -22.32 -18.32
CA LEU A 220 -7.25 -23.11 -18.25
C LEU A 220 -6.32 -22.60 -17.16
N ILE A 221 -6.03 -21.28 -17.14
CA ILE A 221 -5.19 -20.67 -16.12
C ILE A 221 -5.79 -20.88 -14.71
N MET A 222 -7.09 -20.66 -14.56
CA MET A 222 -7.75 -20.73 -13.25
C MET A 222 -8.03 -22.18 -12.79
N SER A 223 -7.87 -23.17 -13.66
CA SER A 223 -7.96 -24.60 -13.26
C SER A 223 -6.75 -25.05 -12.44
N ILE A 224 -5.64 -24.33 -12.55
CA ILE A 224 -4.42 -24.64 -11.80
C ILE A 224 -4.49 -23.94 -10.44
N PRO A 225 -4.25 -24.64 -9.31
CA PRO A 225 -4.19 -24.01 -8.01
C PRO A 225 -3.14 -22.88 -8.00
N THR A 226 -3.55 -21.71 -7.53
CA THR A 226 -2.77 -20.45 -7.66
C THR A 226 -1.41 -20.53 -6.99
N LEU A 227 -1.33 -21.03 -5.74
CA LEU A 227 -0.07 -21.11 -5.01
C LEU A 227 0.95 -22.04 -5.66
N PRO A 228 0.62 -23.31 -6.01
CA PRO A 228 1.55 -24.17 -6.76
C PRO A 228 2.03 -23.59 -8.08
N LEU A 229 1.15 -22.89 -8.81
CA LEU A 229 1.54 -22.24 -10.07
C LEU A 229 2.55 -21.10 -9.82
N TRP A 230 2.30 -20.22 -8.85
CA TRP A 230 3.24 -19.18 -8.48
C TRP A 230 4.58 -19.75 -8.02
N LEU A 231 4.56 -20.77 -7.16
CA LEU A 231 5.76 -21.43 -6.65
C LEU A 231 6.58 -22.05 -7.80
N GLY A 232 5.93 -22.73 -8.73
CA GLY A 232 6.59 -23.33 -9.90
C GLY A 232 7.22 -22.28 -10.82
N LEU A 233 6.50 -21.20 -11.12
CA LEU A 233 7.02 -20.11 -11.96
C LEU A 233 8.15 -19.34 -11.25
N ALA A 234 8.00 -19.05 -9.96
CA ALA A 234 9.02 -18.37 -9.19
C ALA A 234 10.29 -19.21 -9.03
N ALA A 235 10.16 -20.53 -8.89
CA ALA A 235 11.32 -21.46 -8.85
C ALA A 235 12.11 -21.50 -10.16
N ALA A 236 11.49 -21.13 -11.29
CA ALA A 236 12.16 -21.03 -12.58
C ALA A 236 13.01 -19.76 -12.75
N ILE A 237 12.91 -18.79 -11.84
CA ILE A 237 13.73 -17.56 -11.86
C ILE A 237 15.18 -17.95 -11.52
N PRO A 238 16.16 -17.64 -12.41
CA PRO A 238 17.56 -17.95 -12.15
C PRO A 238 18.06 -17.29 -10.87
N PRO A 239 18.73 -18.01 -9.96
CA PRO A 239 19.26 -17.45 -8.72
C PRO A 239 20.38 -16.42 -8.94
N THR A 240 20.93 -16.36 -10.16
CA THR A 240 21.94 -15.38 -10.56
C THR A 240 21.37 -14.00 -10.88
N PHE A 241 20.03 -13.88 -10.93
CA PHE A 241 19.40 -12.59 -11.18
C PHE A 241 19.58 -11.67 -9.97
N GLY A 242 19.90 -10.40 -10.27
CA GLY A 242 19.96 -9.35 -9.25
C GLY A 242 18.56 -8.99 -8.70
N ILE A 243 18.53 -8.06 -7.76
CA ILE A 243 17.30 -7.64 -7.05
C ILE A 243 16.23 -7.12 -8.04
N VAL A 244 16.60 -6.24 -8.98
CA VAL A 244 15.64 -5.60 -9.90
C VAL A 244 15.03 -6.60 -10.90
N PRO A 245 15.79 -7.44 -11.60
CA PRO A 245 15.22 -8.47 -12.46
C PRO A 245 14.31 -9.44 -11.70
N THR A 246 14.69 -9.86 -10.50
CA THR A 246 13.86 -10.75 -9.67
C THR A 246 12.55 -10.08 -9.28
N TYR A 247 12.60 -8.81 -8.86
CA TYR A 247 11.41 -8.00 -8.56
C TYR A 247 10.45 -7.94 -9.76
N LEU A 248 10.97 -7.62 -10.95
CA LEU A 248 10.17 -7.53 -12.17
C LEU A 248 9.53 -8.87 -12.53
N MET A 249 10.31 -9.96 -12.49
CA MET A 249 9.80 -11.31 -12.80
C MET A 249 8.71 -11.75 -11.85
N ILE A 250 8.88 -11.55 -10.54
CA ILE A 250 7.85 -11.87 -9.54
C ILE A 250 6.59 -11.03 -9.78
N THR A 251 6.75 -9.72 -10.03
CA THR A 251 5.62 -8.84 -10.33
C THR A 251 4.84 -9.32 -11.56
N VAL A 252 5.54 -9.72 -12.62
CA VAL A 252 4.92 -10.26 -13.84
C VAL A 252 4.21 -11.58 -13.53
N ILE A 253 4.85 -12.53 -12.83
CA ILE A 253 4.27 -13.82 -12.46
C ILE A 253 2.96 -13.63 -11.68
N LEU A 254 2.96 -12.76 -10.69
CA LEU A 254 1.76 -12.46 -9.90
C LEU A 254 0.67 -11.81 -10.76
N SER A 255 1.05 -10.91 -11.67
CA SER A 255 0.12 -10.20 -12.56
C SER A 255 -0.51 -11.12 -13.60
N LEU A 256 0.19 -12.18 -14.03
CA LEU A 256 -0.31 -13.17 -15.01
C LEU A 256 -1.58 -13.90 -14.54
N LEU A 257 -1.85 -13.95 -13.25
CA LEU A 257 -3.08 -14.53 -12.72
C LEU A 257 -4.11 -13.44 -12.35
N GLY A 258 -3.65 -12.30 -11.86
CA GLY A 258 -4.51 -11.20 -11.41
C GLY A 258 -5.42 -10.64 -12.52
N TRP A 259 -4.94 -10.60 -13.77
CA TRP A 259 -5.71 -10.05 -14.88
C TRP A 259 -6.96 -10.88 -15.23
N THR A 260 -6.97 -12.19 -14.98
CA THR A 260 -8.08 -13.09 -15.35
C THR A 260 -9.40 -12.70 -14.68
N SER A 261 -9.35 -12.38 -13.40
CA SER A 261 -10.51 -11.92 -12.63
C SER A 261 -11.00 -10.56 -13.11
N LEU A 262 -10.08 -9.61 -13.34
CA LEU A 262 -10.40 -8.28 -13.87
C LEU A 262 -10.99 -8.37 -15.28
N ALA A 263 -10.45 -9.22 -16.14
CA ALA A 263 -10.96 -9.42 -17.50
C ALA A 263 -12.41 -9.93 -17.48
N ARG A 264 -12.77 -10.87 -16.58
CA ARG A 264 -14.14 -11.35 -16.44
C ARG A 264 -15.10 -10.27 -15.95
N VAL A 265 -14.70 -9.45 -15.02
CA VAL A 265 -15.50 -8.31 -14.53
C VAL A 265 -15.78 -7.34 -15.67
N ILE A 266 -14.72 -6.94 -16.40
CA ILE A 266 -14.83 -5.99 -17.52
C ILE A 266 -15.68 -6.56 -18.65
N ARG A 267 -15.44 -7.83 -19.02
CA ARG A 267 -16.26 -8.56 -20.00
C ARG A 267 -17.75 -8.53 -19.62
N GLY A 268 -18.08 -8.91 -18.37
CA GLY A 268 -19.46 -8.96 -17.91
C GLY A 268 -20.17 -7.61 -18.03
N ARG A 269 -19.48 -6.52 -17.67
CA ARG A 269 -20.01 -5.16 -17.80
C ARG A 269 -20.18 -4.74 -19.26
N LEU A 270 -19.21 -5.05 -20.10
CA LEU A 270 -19.30 -4.73 -21.53
C LEU A 270 -20.43 -5.49 -22.23
N LEU A 271 -20.64 -6.78 -21.91
CA LEU A 271 -21.77 -7.54 -22.46
C LEU A 271 -23.13 -6.96 -22.08
N GLN A 272 -23.25 -6.37 -20.87
CA GLN A 272 -24.49 -5.70 -20.44
C GLN A 272 -24.73 -4.37 -21.13
N THR A 273 -23.65 -3.61 -21.43
CA THR A 273 -23.77 -2.20 -21.89
C THR A 273 -23.52 -2.01 -23.39
N ARG A 274 -22.99 -3.00 -24.12
CA ARG A 274 -22.61 -2.86 -25.54
C ARG A 274 -23.79 -2.65 -26.48
N ASP A 275 -25.00 -3.06 -26.10
CA ASP A 275 -26.21 -2.99 -26.89
C ASP A 275 -27.16 -1.87 -26.43
N GLU A 276 -26.70 -0.99 -25.51
CA GLU A 276 -27.41 0.19 -25.04
C GLU A 276 -27.52 1.26 -26.18
N ASP A 277 -28.57 2.07 -26.14
CA ASP A 277 -28.90 3.03 -27.19
C ASP A 277 -27.75 4.02 -27.50
N PHE A 278 -27.02 4.48 -26.49
CA PHE A 278 -25.90 5.40 -26.70
C PHE A 278 -24.73 4.75 -27.44
N VAL A 279 -24.55 3.43 -27.32
CA VAL A 279 -23.51 2.67 -28.05
C VAL A 279 -23.95 2.46 -29.49
N LEU A 280 -25.23 2.14 -29.70
CA LEU A 280 -25.82 1.98 -31.04
C LEU A 280 -25.75 3.30 -31.81
N ALA A 281 -26.08 4.42 -31.18
CA ALA A 281 -25.93 5.75 -31.78
C ALA A 281 -24.47 6.04 -32.19
N ALA A 282 -23.50 5.79 -31.32
CA ALA A 282 -22.08 5.98 -31.63
C ALA A 282 -21.59 5.06 -32.77
N ARG A 283 -22.16 3.86 -32.94
CA ARG A 283 -21.86 2.98 -34.09
C ARG A 283 -22.43 3.54 -35.37
N LEU A 284 -23.66 4.07 -35.35
CA LEU A 284 -24.32 4.69 -36.52
C LEU A 284 -23.56 5.94 -36.97
N ASP A 285 -22.97 6.69 -36.02
CA ASP A 285 -22.10 7.84 -36.29
C ASP A 285 -20.71 7.45 -36.84
N GLY A 286 -20.44 6.15 -37.05
CA GLY A 286 -19.16 5.67 -37.59
C GLY A 286 -17.98 5.75 -36.64
N VAL A 287 -18.22 5.83 -35.32
CA VAL A 287 -17.17 5.90 -34.33
C VAL A 287 -16.46 4.54 -34.24
N SER A 288 -15.11 4.55 -34.27
CA SER A 288 -14.31 3.31 -34.19
C SER A 288 -14.52 2.56 -32.87
N THR A 289 -14.50 1.23 -32.93
CA THR A 289 -14.69 0.31 -31.80
C THR A 289 -13.83 0.67 -30.56
N ALA A 290 -12.52 0.92 -30.78
CA ALA A 290 -11.61 1.28 -29.69
C ALA A 290 -12.03 2.61 -29.01
N ARG A 291 -12.58 3.56 -29.78
CA ARG A 291 -13.08 4.84 -29.27
C ARG A 291 -14.39 4.65 -28.51
N ILE A 292 -15.29 3.77 -28.98
CA ILE A 292 -16.53 3.41 -28.28
C ILE A 292 -16.18 2.80 -26.91
N ILE A 293 -15.31 1.80 -26.86
CA ILE A 293 -14.88 1.16 -25.62
C ILE A 293 -14.28 2.20 -24.67
N ARG A 294 -13.29 2.98 -25.12
CA ARG A 294 -12.52 3.90 -24.26
C ARG A 294 -13.32 5.11 -23.80
N ARG A 295 -14.17 5.69 -24.66
CA ARG A 295 -14.83 6.98 -24.41
C ARG A 295 -16.27 6.85 -23.92
N HIS A 296 -16.93 5.77 -24.22
CA HIS A 296 -18.33 5.56 -23.87
C HIS A 296 -18.51 4.42 -22.86
N LEU A 297 -18.00 3.21 -23.15
CA LEU A 297 -18.24 2.04 -22.31
C LEU A 297 -17.43 2.04 -21.01
N LEU A 298 -16.09 2.17 -21.05
CA LEU A 298 -15.27 2.12 -19.85
C LEU A 298 -15.63 3.21 -18.82
N PRO A 299 -15.89 4.47 -19.20
CA PRO A 299 -16.29 5.49 -18.24
C PRO A 299 -17.62 5.19 -17.52
N SER A 300 -18.56 4.50 -18.17
CA SER A 300 -19.88 4.22 -17.59
C SER A 300 -19.82 3.32 -16.35
N PHE A 301 -18.80 2.45 -16.26
CA PHE A 301 -18.58 1.57 -15.10
C PHE A 301 -17.20 1.74 -14.42
N MET A 302 -16.55 2.88 -14.65
CA MET A 302 -15.21 3.16 -14.10
C MET A 302 -15.18 3.06 -12.58
N SER A 303 -16.21 3.49 -11.89
CA SER A 303 -16.33 3.38 -10.44
C SER A 303 -16.22 1.94 -9.94
N HIS A 304 -16.84 1.01 -10.67
CA HIS A 304 -16.76 -0.41 -10.35
C HIS A 304 -15.34 -0.97 -10.62
N ILE A 305 -14.68 -0.54 -11.70
CA ILE A 305 -13.29 -0.92 -11.98
C ILE A 305 -12.38 -0.43 -10.84
N ILE A 306 -12.49 0.83 -10.45
CA ILE A 306 -11.67 1.42 -9.38
C ILE A 306 -11.84 0.63 -8.08
N ALA A 307 -13.07 0.32 -7.69
CA ALA A 307 -13.34 -0.49 -6.49
C ALA A 307 -12.70 -1.89 -6.58
N THR A 308 -12.86 -2.58 -7.71
CA THR A 308 -12.28 -3.92 -7.93
C THR A 308 -10.76 -3.88 -7.90
N VAL A 309 -10.14 -2.89 -8.54
CA VAL A 309 -8.69 -2.68 -8.57
C VAL A 309 -8.14 -2.40 -7.17
N SER A 310 -8.81 -1.54 -6.40
CA SER A 310 -8.38 -1.21 -5.03
C SER A 310 -8.37 -2.44 -4.12
N LEU A 311 -9.35 -3.33 -4.25
CA LEU A 311 -9.42 -4.59 -3.51
C LEU A 311 -8.43 -5.66 -4.03
N SER A 312 -7.86 -5.48 -5.22
CA SER A 312 -6.84 -6.39 -5.77
C SER A 312 -5.43 -6.11 -5.22
N VAL A 313 -5.14 -4.88 -4.76
CA VAL A 313 -3.82 -4.51 -4.24
C VAL A 313 -3.44 -5.31 -2.98
N PRO A 314 -4.28 -5.43 -1.94
CA PRO A 314 -3.94 -6.25 -0.77
C PRO A 314 -3.71 -7.72 -1.11
N ALA A 315 -4.47 -8.28 -2.05
CA ALA A 315 -4.25 -9.65 -2.50
C ALA A 315 -2.87 -9.83 -3.15
N MET A 316 -2.41 -8.84 -3.92
CA MET A 316 -1.09 -8.85 -4.56
C MET A 316 0.04 -8.73 -3.53
N ILE A 317 -0.13 -7.87 -2.51
CA ILE A 317 0.84 -7.74 -1.40
C ILE A 317 0.95 -9.06 -0.64
N LEU A 318 -0.19 -9.69 -0.30
CA LEU A 318 -0.21 -10.99 0.38
C LEU A 318 0.43 -12.10 -0.47
N ALA A 319 0.23 -12.08 -1.79
CA ALA A 319 0.81 -13.05 -2.71
C ALA A 319 2.34 -12.93 -2.74
N GLU A 320 2.90 -11.72 -2.89
CA GLU A 320 4.34 -11.47 -2.80
C GLU A 320 4.90 -11.91 -1.44
N THR A 321 4.27 -11.44 -0.37
CA THR A 321 4.69 -11.77 1.00
C THR A 321 4.72 -13.28 1.22
N SER A 322 3.70 -14.02 0.76
CA SER A 322 3.64 -15.48 0.88
C SER A 322 4.75 -16.17 0.10
N LEU A 323 5.00 -15.76 -1.16
CA LEU A 323 6.08 -16.32 -1.97
C LEU A 323 7.47 -16.05 -1.36
N SER A 324 7.70 -14.82 -0.93
CA SER A 324 8.97 -14.41 -0.32
C SER A 324 9.17 -15.08 1.04
N PHE A 325 8.11 -15.17 1.85
CA PHE A 325 8.12 -15.93 3.11
C PHE A 325 8.52 -17.39 2.90
N LEU A 326 7.98 -18.06 1.88
CA LEU A 326 8.33 -19.45 1.54
C LEU A 326 9.72 -19.60 0.88
N GLY A 327 10.46 -18.50 0.68
CA GLY A 327 11.80 -18.50 0.10
C GLY A 327 11.85 -18.68 -1.40
N LEU A 328 10.71 -18.59 -2.11
CA LEU A 328 10.62 -18.73 -3.57
C LEU A 328 10.34 -17.39 -4.26
N GLY A 329 9.99 -16.35 -3.52
CA GLY A 329 9.85 -14.98 -4.02
C GLY A 329 11.16 -14.22 -4.02
N MET A 330 11.12 -12.99 -3.51
CA MET A 330 12.32 -12.20 -3.26
C MET A 330 13.20 -12.92 -2.22
N ARG A 331 14.52 -12.76 -2.34
CA ARG A 331 15.50 -13.38 -1.45
C ARG A 331 16.56 -12.36 -1.06
N ALA A 332 17.20 -12.56 0.09
CA ALA A 332 18.35 -11.75 0.47
C ALA A 332 19.41 -11.71 -0.67
N PRO A 333 20.02 -10.56 -0.97
CA PRO A 333 20.01 -9.32 -0.19
C PRO A 333 18.82 -8.37 -0.44
N ALA A 334 17.81 -8.76 -1.23
CA ALA A 334 16.59 -7.97 -1.36
C ALA A 334 15.84 -7.91 -0.03
N ILE A 335 15.16 -6.78 0.21
CA ILE A 335 14.40 -6.54 1.44
C ILE A 335 12.94 -6.32 1.05
N SER A 336 12.06 -7.23 1.48
CA SER A 336 10.60 -7.07 1.48
C SER A 336 10.06 -7.58 2.80
N TRP A 337 8.81 -7.25 3.13
CA TRP A 337 8.19 -7.75 4.36
C TRP A 337 8.13 -9.28 4.38
N GLY A 338 7.92 -9.92 3.21
CA GLY A 338 7.95 -11.37 3.08
C GLY A 338 9.32 -11.98 3.36
N VAL A 339 10.40 -11.35 2.87
CA VAL A 339 11.79 -11.78 3.14
C VAL A 339 12.11 -11.64 4.63
N LEU A 340 11.68 -10.54 5.27
CA LEU A 340 11.89 -10.35 6.71
C LEU A 340 11.17 -11.40 7.56
N LEU A 341 9.98 -11.79 7.15
CA LEU A 341 9.22 -12.85 7.83
C LEU A 341 9.81 -14.24 7.63
N GLN A 342 10.71 -14.46 6.68
CA GLN A 342 11.32 -15.76 6.44
C GLN A 342 12.10 -16.27 7.67
N ASP A 343 12.76 -15.39 8.39
CA ASP A 343 13.47 -15.74 9.62
C ASP A 343 12.50 -16.22 10.74
N ALA A 344 11.24 -15.81 10.68
CA ALA A 344 10.17 -16.21 11.61
C ALA A 344 9.50 -17.56 11.26
N GLN A 345 9.93 -18.29 10.24
CA GLN A 345 9.41 -19.65 9.95
C GLN A 345 9.77 -20.67 11.03
N SER A 346 10.89 -20.47 11.71
CA SER A 346 11.32 -21.37 12.78
C SER A 346 10.64 -21.04 14.09
N VAL A 347 9.90 -21.99 14.66
CA VAL A 347 9.27 -21.87 15.98
C VAL A 347 10.32 -21.54 17.06
N LYS A 348 11.52 -22.14 16.97
CA LYS A 348 12.63 -21.84 17.86
C LYS A 348 13.07 -20.38 17.78
N THR A 349 13.17 -19.85 16.56
CA THR A 349 13.55 -18.45 16.34
C THR A 349 12.49 -17.50 16.88
N VAL A 350 11.20 -17.76 16.62
CA VAL A 350 10.11 -16.93 17.14
C VAL A 350 10.03 -16.95 18.66
N ALA A 351 10.29 -18.10 19.29
CA ALA A 351 10.31 -18.22 20.74
C ALA A 351 11.44 -17.40 21.39
N THR A 352 12.54 -17.16 20.69
CA THR A 352 13.69 -16.39 21.19
C THR A 352 13.73 -14.94 20.69
N ALA A 353 13.16 -14.69 19.52
CA ALA A 353 13.17 -13.39 18.85
C ALA A 353 11.77 -13.05 18.28
N PRO A 354 10.74 -12.84 19.13
CA PRO A 354 9.36 -12.61 18.68
C PRO A 354 9.18 -11.31 17.86
N TRP A 355 10.08 -10.36 17.99
CA TRP A 355 10.06 -9.10 17.22
C TRP A 355 10.23 -9.32 15.70
N LEU A 356 10.74 -10.47 15.27
CA LEU A 356 10.80 -10.83 13.85
C LEU A 356 9.42 -11.02 13.21
N LEU A 357 8.34 -11.04 13.99
CA LEU A 357 6.96 -11.00 13.49
C LEU A 357 6.45 -9.58 13.19
N ILE A 358 7.16 -8.53 13.60
CA ILE A 358 6.75 -7.12 13.36
C ILE A 358 6.45 -6.83 11.88
N PRO A 359 7.21 -7.32 10.89
CA PRO A 359 6.87 -7.13 9.48
C PRO A 359 5.48 -7.68 9.12
N GLY A 360 5.00 -8.74 9.79
CA GLY A 360 3.65 -9.26 9.65
C GLY A 360 2.57 -8.25 10.07
N ILE A 361 2.83 -7.46 11.12
CA ILE A 361 1.92 -6.39 11.55
C ILE A 361 1.81 -5.31 10.46
N ALA A 362 2.93 -4.96 9.80
CA ALA A 362 2.92 -4.00 8.70
C ALA A 362 2.11 -4.52 7.50
N VAL A 363 2.23 -5.81 7.17
CA VAL A 363 1.41 -6.45 6.12
C VAL A 363 -0.07 -6.38 6.49
N VAL A 364 -0.45 -6.78 7.71
CA VAL A 364 -1.85 -6.73 8.18
C VAL A 364 -2.38 -5.30 8.12
N LEU A 365 -1.61 -4.31 8.58
CA LEU A 365 -2.00 -2.91 8.56
C LEU A 365 -2.24 -2.41 7.13
N ALA A 366 -1.34 -2.74 6.19
CA ALA A 366 -1.50 -2.38 4.79
C ALA A 366 -2.76 -3.01 4.19
N VAL A 367 -2.97 -4.32 4.40
CA VAL A 367 -4.12 -5.07 3.89
C VAL A 367 -5.44 -4.50 4.42
N VAL A 368 -5.52 -4.25 5.72
CA VAL A 368 -6.72 -3.67 6.36
C VAL A 368 -6.98 -2.26 5.85
N ALA A 369 -5.95 -1.43 5.73
CA ALA A 369 -6.08 -0.07 5.21
C ALA A 369 -6.57 -0.06 3.75
N TYR A 370 -6.04 -0.94 2.89
CA TYR A 370 -6.52 -1.08 1.51
C TYR A 370 -7.95 -1.60 1.43
N ASN A 371 -8.35 -2.54 2.29
CA ASN A 371 -9.72 -3.01 2.32
C ASN A 371 -10.69 -1.89 2.73
N PHE A 372 -10.36 -1.10 3.75
CA PHE A 372 -11.19 0.06 4.14
C PHE A 372 -11.32 1.08 3.01
N VAL A 373 -10.25 1.38 2.29
CA VAL A 373 -10.29 2.28 1.13
C VAL A 373 -11.10 1.66 -0.01
N GLY A 374 -10.91 0.38 -0.31
CA GLY A 374 -11.62 -0.34 -1.35
C GLY A 374 -13.12 -0.41 -1.10
N ASP A 375 -13.53 -0.74 0.12
CA ASP A 375 -14.94 -0.77 0.54
C ASP A 375 -15.55 0.63 0.46
N GLY A 376 -14.86 1.65 0.97
CA GLY A 376 -15.32 3.03 0.88
C GLY A 376 -15.46 3.53 -0.55
N LEU A 377 -14.56 3.14 -1.46
CA LEU A 377 -14.69 3.45 -2.89
C LEU A 377 -15.87 2.72 -3.53
N ARG A 378 -16.09 1.46 -3.17
CA ARG A 378 -17.22 0.67 -3.65
C ARG A 378 -18.55 1.27 -3.20
N ASP A 379 -18.69 1.59 -1.92
CA ASP A 379 -19.93 2.17 -1.36
C ASP A 379 -20.20 3.56 -1.94
N SER A 380 -19.14 4.35 -2.15
CA SER A 380 -19.25 5.69 -2.74
C SER A 380 -19.62 5.65 -4.22
N ALA A 381 -19.25 4.57 -4.91
CA ALA A 381 -19.50 4.37 -6.33
C ALA A 381 -20.91 3.82 -6.62
N ASP A 382 -21.59 3.25 -5.63
CA ASP A 382 -22.94 2.73 -5.78
C ASP A 382 -23.98 3.87 -5.77
N PRO A 383 -24.70 4.09 -6.92
CA PRO A 383 -25.74 5.12 -6.99
C PRO A 383 -26.95 4.83 -6.10
N TYR A 384 -27.21 3.56 -5.80
CA TYR A 384 -28.37 3.05 -5.08
C TYR A 384 -28.08 2.65 -3.64
N GLY A 385 -26.84 2.80 -3.17
CA GLY A 385 -26.47 2.47 -1.80
C GLY A 385 -27.33 3.24 -0.79
N LYS A 386 -28.03 2.50 0.09
CA LYS A 386 -28.81 3.08 1.19
C LYS A 386 -27.88 3.99 2.01
N ARG A 387 -28.36 5.20 2.30
CA ARG A 387 -27.74 6.05 3.34
C ARG A 387 -27.71 5.24 4.63
N SER A 388 -26.53 4.74 5.02
CA SER A 388 -26.32 4.32 6.41
C SER A 388 -26.42 5.61 7.26
N GLU A 389 -27.46 5.66 8.05
CA GLU A 389 -27.70 6.66 9.08
C GLU A 389 -26.53 6.72 10.09
#